data_4f3da042bcf9823ef491af2e43b22f5a
#
_entry.id   4f3da042bcf9823ef491af2e43b22f5a
#
_cell.length_a   1.000
_cell.length_b   1.000
_cell.length_c   1.000
_cell.angle_alpha   90.00
_cell.angle_beta   90.00
_cell.angle_gamma   90.00
#
_symmetry.space_group_name_H-M   'P 1'
#
loop_
_entity.id
_entity.type
_entity.pdbx_description
1 polymer ?
#
loop_
_entity_poly.entity_id
_entity_poly.type
_entity_poly.pdbx_seq_one_letter_code
_entity_poly.pdbx_strand_id
1 'polypeptide(L)' 'MDEKESGKMASYLKDAEVKVVWREEERTKVGRGMITNDDNNFVYLTGEKGTVIVNKKDIIAIKQ' A
#
# COMPACT_ATOMS: atom_id res chain seq x y z
N MET A 1 19.86 -11.65 2.13
CA MET A 1 19.02 -11.37 1.46
C MET A 1 17.94 -10.75 1.99
N ASP A 2 17.82 -10.62 3.13
CA ASP A 2 16.84 -10.22 3.65
C ASP A 2 16.61 -8.83 3.66
N GLU A 3 17.59 -8.02 3.65
CA GLU A 3 17.43 -6.68 3.63
C GLU A 3 16.78 -6.38 2.36
N LYS A 4 17.05 -7.12 1.41
CA LYS A 4 16.50 -6.90 0.24
C LYS A 4 15.10 -7.20 0.30
N GLU A 5 14.66 -7.92 1.22
CA GLU A 5 13.41 -8.28 1.29
C GLU A 5 12.49 -7.21 1.56
N SER A 6 12.85 -6.22 2.33
CA SER A 6 11.95 -5.21 2.61
C SER A 6 11.70 -4.39 1.39
N GLY A 7 12.70 -4.09 0.64
CA GLY A 7 12.50 -3.35 -0.53
C GLY A 7 11.78 -4.16 -1.57
N LYS A 8 12.06 -5.44 -1.60
CA LYS A 8 11.49 -6.25 -2.48
C LYS A 8 10.07 -6.50 -2.24
N MET A 9 9.63 -6.43 -1.04
CA MET A 9 8.32 -6.66 -0.73
C MET A 9 7.46 -5.66 -1.41
N ALA A 10 7.82 -4.41 -1.38
CA ALA A 10 7.07 -3.41 -2.04
C ALA A 10 7.07 -3.64 -3.54
N SER A 11 8.20 -3.98 -4.09
CA SER A 11 8.29 -4.25 -5.48
C SER A 11 7.44 -5.41 -5.89
N TYR A 12 7.44 -6.42 -5.06
CA TYR A 12 6.70 -7.62 -5.34
C TYR A 12 5.22 -7.31 -5.38
N LEU A 13 4.74 -6.48 -4.50
CA LEU A 13 3.35 -6.17 -4.45
C LEU A 13 2.92 -5.20 -5.52
N LYS A 14 3.85 -4.52 -6.13
CA LYS A 14 3.55 -3.56 -7.11
C LYS A 14 2.75 -4.06 -8.28
N ASP A 15 2.94 -5.26 -8.70
CA ASP A 15 2.26 -5.78 -9.85
C ASP A 15 1.05 -6.64 -9.49
N ALA A 16 0.62 -6.62 -8.25
CA ALA A 16 -0.46 -7.46 -7.81
C ALA A 16 -1.58 -6.63 -7.24
N GLU A 17 -2.79 -7.11 -7.34
CA GLU A 17 -3.88 -6.43 -6.72
C GLU A 17 -3.82 -6.73 -5.24
N VAL A 18 -3.90 -5.71 -4.42
CA VAL A 18 -3.81 -5.89 -2.99
C VAL A 18 -4.94 -5.15 -2.30
N LYS A 19 -5.14 -5.50 -1.05
CA LYS A 19 -6.09 -4.83 -0.21
C LYS A 19 -5.26 -4.12 0.84
N VAL A 20 -5.40 -2.82 0.94
CA VAL A 20 -4.66 -2.04 1.92
C VAL A 20 -5.66 -1.56 2.97
N VAL A 21 -5.31 -1.76 4.23
CA VAL A 21 -6.13 -1.32 5.34
C VAL A 21 -5.33 -0.27 6.07
N TRP A 22 -5.90 0.90 6.29
CA TRP A 22 -5.18 1.94 6.99
C TRP A 22 -6.14 2.70 7.91
N ARG A 23 -5.56 3.52 8.77
CA ARG A 23 -6.35 4.27 9.70
C ARG A 23 -6.30 5.73 9.32
N GLU A 24 -7.46 6.35 9.27
CA GLU A 24 -7.51 7.74 8.89
C GLU A 24 -8.55 8.43 9.73
N GLU A 25 -8.16 9.42 10.50
CA GLU A 25 -9.07 10.16 11.33
C GLU A 25 -9.90 9.26 12.23
N GLU A 26 -9.25 8.36 12.85
CA GLU A 26 -9.87 7.42 13.78
C GLU A 26 -10.83 6.45 13.12
N ARG A 27 -10.78 6.33 11.83
CA ARG A 27 -11.58 5.35 11.14
C ARG A 27 -10.68 4.41 10.39
N THR A 28 -11.11 3.18 10.27
CA THR A 28 -10.37 2.22 9.48
C THR A 28 -10.89 2.26 8.07
N LYS A 29 -10.01 2.44 7.12
CA LYS A 29 -10.34 2.49 5.73
C LYS A 29 -9.73 1.32 4.99
N VAL A 30 -10.38 0.90 3.94
CA VAL A 30 -9.91 -0.23 3.15
C VAL A 30 -9.97 0.17 1.69
N GLY A 31 -8.91 -0.13 0.97
CA GLY A 31 -8.90 0.10 -0.47
C GLY A 31 -8.31 -1.09 -1.18
N ARG A 32 -8.72 -1.32 -2.41
CA ARG A 32 -8.19 -2.38 -3.22
C ARG A 32 -7.68 -1.82 -4.50
N GLY A 33 -6.61 -2.35 -4.99
CA GLY A 33 -6.03 -1.90 -6.23
C GLY A 33 -4.60 -2.35 -6.35
N MET A 34 -3.84 -1.66 -7.16
CA MET A 34 -2.45 -2.00 -7.35
C MET A 34 -1.61 -0.90 -6.77
N ILE A 35 -0.49 -1.24 -6.18
CA ILE A 35 0.43 -0.26 -5.68
C ILE A 35 1.25 0.20 -6.86
N THR A 36 1.05 1.45 -7.27
CA THR A 36 1.71 1.96 -8.45
C THR A 36 2.92 2.80 -8.11
N ASN A 37 3.07 3.18 -6.87
CA ASN A 37 4.26 3.90 -6.46
C ASN A 37 4.43 3.73 -4.96
N ASP A 38 5.67 3.80 -4.50
CA ASP A 38 5.97 3.54 -3.11
C ASP A 38 7.17 4.39 -2.77
N ASP A 39 6.98 5.46 -2.02
CA ASP A 39 8.13 6.24 -1.64
C ASP A 39 8.34 6.12 -0.13
N ASN A 40 9.19 6.91 0.44
CA ASN A 40 9.54 6.76 1.84
C ASN A 40 8.37 6.90 2.77
N ASN A 41 7.45 7.74 2.45
CA ASN A 41 6.37 8.06 3.35
C ASN A 41 5.00 7.63 2.89
N PHE A 42 4.83 7.40 1.62
CA PHE A 42 3.51 7.16 1.07
C PHE A 42 3.47 5.99 0.12
N VAL A 43 2.31 5.37 0.04
CA VAL A 43 2.05 4.31 -0.92
C VAL A 43 0.91 4.83 -1.79
N TYR A 44 1.03 4.66 -3.09
CA TYR A 44 0.02 5.10 -4.03
C TYR A 44 -0.74 3.88 -4.49
N LEU A 45 -2.01 3.82 -4.17
CA LEU A 45 -2.86 2.68 -4.49
C LEU A 45 -3.83 3.10 -5.58
N THR A 46 -3.76 2.45 -6.71
CA THR A 46 -4.60 2.79 -7.85
C THR A 46 -5.64 1.70 -8.08
N GLY A 47 -6.88 2.09 -8.04
CA GLY A 47 -7.98 1.17 -8.28
C GLY A 47 -8.90 1.72 -9.34
N GLU A 48 -10.07 1.17 -9.45
CA GLU A 48 -11.00 1.58 -10.48
C GLU A 48 -11.43 3.00 -10.34
N LYS A 49 -11.47 3.50 -9.16
CA LYS A 49 -11.92 4.86 -8.93
C LYS A 49 -10.84 5.90 -8.90
N GLY A 50 -9.62 5.52 -9.09
CA GLY A 50 -8.51 6.46 -9.08
C GLY A 50 -7.41 6.05 -8.14
N THR A 51 -6.57 7.00 -7.79
CA THR A 51 -5.42 6.74 -6.96
C THR A 51 -5.61 7.33 -5.58
N VAL A 52 -5.30 6.53 -4.57
CA VAL A 52 -5.33 6.97 -3.20
C VAL A 52 -3.91 6.97 -2.67
N ILE A 53 -3.52 8.02 -2.00
CA ILE A 53 -2.20 8.13 -1.42
C ILE A 53 -2.33 7.89 0.06
N VAL A 54 -1.66 6.86 0.56
CA VAL A 54 -1.79 6.45 1.94
C VAL A 54 -0.46 6.61 2.66
N ASN A 55 -0.49 7.25 3.82
CA ASN A 55 0.71 7.43 4.61
C ASN A 55 1.11 6.09 5.20
N LYS A 56 2.34 5.69 5.02
CA LYS A 56 2.82 4.41 5.49
C LYS A 56 2.65 4.22 6.98
N LYS A 57 2.75 5.28 7.75
CA LYS A 57 2.59 5.16 9.17
C LYS A 57 1.20 4.74 9.56
N ASP A 58 0.23 5.00 8.72
CA ASP A 58 -1.14 4.70 9.04
C ASP A 58 -1.58 3.33 8.57
N ILE A 59 -0.75 2.66 7.81
CA ILE A 59 -1.13 1.37 7.26
C ILE A 59 -1.15 0.32 8.34
N ILE A 60 -2.25 -0.41 8.42
CA ILE A 60 -2.41 -1.48 9.37
C ILE A 60 -2.03 -2.81 8.73
N ALA A 61 -2.43 -3.03 7.50
CA ALA A 61 -2.14 -4.28 6.83
C ALA A 61 -2.22 -4.13 5.32
N ILE A 62 -1.46 -4.94 4.60
CA ILE A 62 -1.55 -5.03 3.16
C ILE A 62 -1.68 -6.51 2.88
N LYS A 63 -2.73 -6.91 2.19
CA LYS A 63 -2.97 -8.30 1.92
C LYS A 63 -3.18 -8.54 0.45
N GLN A 64 -2.80 -9.69 0.00
CA GLN A 64 -3.03 -10.06 -1.40
C GLN A 64 -4.26 -10.92 -1.56
#